data_3dce9ff4785d5dc046a25a22c2f7199b
#
_entry.id   3dce9ff4785d5dc046a25a22c2f7199b
#
_cell.length_a   1.000
_cell.length_b   1.000
_cell.length_c   1.000
_cell.angle_alpha   90.00
_cell.angle_beta   90.00
_cell.angle_gamma   90.00
#
_symmetry.space_group_name_H-M   'P 1'
#
loop_
_entity.id
_entity.type
_entity.pdbx_description
1 polymer ?
#
loop_
_entity_poly.entity_id
_entity_poly.type
_entity_poly.pdbx_seq_one_letter_code
_entity_poly.pdbx_strand_id
1 'polypeptide(L)'
;TTINAILYEDSQMLEGVEVVAFGTQKKESVIGAISTVKVAELKTPSSNLTNALAGRIAGVISYQRTGEPGVDDASFFVRGVTTFGYKKDPLILIDGIELTSTDLARLQPDDIASFSIMKDATATALYGARGANGVILVKTKEGQKGKARLSLRVENSISTPTQEIELADPVTYMRLHNEAYLTRNPLAPLMYSEEKIDNTVPGAGSVIYPATDWRKELLKDFTMNQRVNLNITGGGDVARYYVAASYSQDNGILEVDKNSNFNNNIKQRVYTLRSNVNINATKTTELIVRLSGVFDDYNGPLYGGSAMYNLIMKSNPVLFPAKYPKDEAHAYTKHTLFGNAENGQYLNPYAEMVRGYKESG
;
A
#
# COMPACT_ATOMS: atom_id res chain seq x y z
N THR A 1 -53.77 37.98 -2.98
CA THR A 1 -53.18 36.66 -3.31
C THR A 1 -52.57 36.09 -2.05
N THR A 2 -53.25 35.15 -1.38
CA THR A 2 -52.75 34.48 -0.18
C THR A 2 -51.94 33.30 -0.62
N ILE A 3 -50.62 33.28 -0.32
CA ILE A 3 -49.73 32.13 -0.58
C ILE A 3 -49.78 31.24 0.66
N ASN A 4 -50.42 30.09 0.58
CA ASN A 4 -50.35 29.06 1.60
C ASN A 4 -49.08 28.24 1.37
N ALA A 5 -48.02 28.52 2.12
CA ALA A 5 -46.82 27.67 2.18
C ALA A 5 -47.05 26.63 3.29
N ILE A 6 -47.16 25.35 2.90
CA ILE A 6 -47.14 24.22 3.82
C ILE A 6 -45.65 23.94 4.10
N LEU A 7 -45.17 24.30 5.28
CA LEU A 7 -43.86 23.90 5.78
C LEU A 7 -43.96 22.46 6.30
N TYR A 8 -43.31 21.53 5.65
CA TYR A 8 -43.08 20.21 6.21
C TYR A 8 -41.86 20.32 7.16
N GLU A 9 -42.01 19.88 8.38
CA GLU A 9 -40.86 19.64 9.25
C GLU A 9 -39.96 18.56 8.62
N ASP A 10 -38.85 18.95 8.10
CA ASP A 10 -37.77 18.01 7.76
C ASP A 10 -36.96 17.70 9.03
N SER A 11 -37.57 16.90 9.90
CA SER A 11 -36.97 16.43 11.15
C SER A 11 -36.15 15.13 10.93
N GLN A 12 -35.42 15.02 9.86
CA GLN A 12 -34.29 14.08 9.80
C GLN A 12 -33.08 14.72 10.49
N MET A 13 -33.19 15.01 11.76
CA MET A 13 -32.00 15.03 12.61
C MET A 13 -31.46 13.60 12.64
N LEU A 14 -30.44 13.34 11.82
CA LEU A 14 -29.56 12.20 12.00
C LEU A 14 -28.93 12.39 13.38
N GLU A 15 -29.49 11.75 14.40
CA GLU A 15 -28.86 11.65 15.70
C GLU A 15 -27.48 11.06 15.49
N GLY A 16 -26.44 11.88 15.59
CA GLY A 16 -25.07 11.44 15.47
C GLY A 16 -24.78 10.46 16.59
N VAL A 17 -24.68 9.19 16.23
CA VAL A 17 -24.37 8.11 17.17
C VAL A 17 -22.89 7.83 17.04
N GLU A 18 -22.14 7.88 18.15
CA GLU A 18 -20.74 7.48 18.21
C GLU A 18 -20.62 6.07 18.79
N VAL A 19 -19.69 5.30 18.23
CA VAL A 19 -19.36 3.97 18.73
C VAL A 19 -18.45 4.12 19.93
N VAL A 20 -18.88 3.60 21.06
CA VAL A 20 -18.09 3.50 22.30
C VAL A 20 -17.81 2.04 22.61
N ALA A 21 -16.91 1.78 23.56
CA ALA A 21 -16.33 0.47 23.87
C ALA A 21 -17.27 -0.75 23.80
N PHE A 22 -18.44 -0.70 24.39
CA PHE A 22 -19.38 -1.84 24.40
C PHE A 22 -20.77 -1.50 23.84
N GLY A 23 -20.86 -0.44 23.02
CA GLY A 23 -22.16 -0.04 22.49
C GLY A 23 -22.10 1.20 21.59
N THR A 24 -23.23 1.84 21.42
CA THR A 24 -23.36 3.10 20.73
C THR A 24 -23.97 4.12 21.70
N GLN A 25 -23.41 5.31 21.76
CA GLN A 25 -23.95 6.44 22.53
C GLN A 25 -24.27 7.61 21.61
N LYS A 26 -25.21 8.46 22.02
CA LYS A 26 -25.41 9.73 21.34
C LYS A 26 -24.17 10.59 21.47
N LYS A 27 -23.78 11.27 20.39
CA LYS A 27 -22.58 12.11 20.33
C LYS A 27 -22.50 13.12 21.46
N GLU A 28 -23.63 13.66 21.87
CA GLU A 28 -23.79 14.62 22.96
C GLU A 28 -23.48 14.04 24.36
N SER A 29 -23.53 12.72 24.49
CA SER A 29 -23.32 11.99 25.75
C SER A 29 -21.90 11.47 25.91
N VAL A 30 -21.02 11.66 24.94
CA VAL A 30 -19.64 11.16 24.94
C VAL A 30 -18.74 12.15 25.67
N ILE A 31 -18.26 11.79 26.85
CA ILE A 31 -17.40 12.63 27.71
C ILE A 31 -15.91 12.52 27.33
N GLY A 32 -15.54 11.52 26.55
CA GLY A 32 -14.13 11.25 26.14
C GLY A 32 -13.74 11.88 24.82
N ALA A 33 -12.44 12.10 24.57
CA ALA A 33 -11.94 12.54 23.26
C ALA A 33 -12.00 11.40 22.25
N ILE A 34 -13.18 11.22 21.65
CA ILE A 34 -13.42 10.30 20.53
C ILE A 34 -13.44 11.13 19.25
N SER A 35 -12.70 10.69 18.23
CA SER A 35 -12.77 11.26 16.89
C SER A 35 -13.39 10.25 15.95
N THR A 36 -14.53 10.60 15.39
CA THR A 36 -15.21 9.81 14.36
C THR A 36 -14.83 10.33 12.98
N VAL A 37 -14.49 9.43 12.09
CA VAL A 37 -14.13 9.73 10.70
C VAL A 37 -15.33 9.47 9.81
N LYS A 38 -15.61 10.38 8.90
CA LYS A 38 -16.63 10.15 7.88
C LYS A 38 -16.13 9.08 6.91
N VAL A 39 -16.86 7.99 6.79
CA VAL A 39 -16.46 6.85 5.93
C VAL A 39 -16.22 7.27 4.47
N ALA A 40 -16.93 8.30 4.00
CA ALA A 40 -16.71 8.85 2.66
C ALA A 40 -15.29 9.41 2.46
N GLU A 41 -14.67 9.93 3.52
CA GLU A 41 -13.32 10.47 3.50
C GLU A 41 -12.24 9.37 3.46
N LEU A 42 -12.59 8.13 3.83
CA LEU A 42 -11.71 6.97 3.78
C LEU A 42 -11.62 6.36 2.37
N LYS A 43 -12.52 6.75 1.46
CA LYS A 43 -12.51 6.29 0.07
C LYS A 43 -11.44 7.03 -0.73
N THR A 44 -10.23 6.53 -0.67
CA THR A 44 -9.08 7.04 -1.42
C THR A 44 -8.71 6.09 -2.55
N PRO A 45 -7.94 6.54 -3.54
CA PRO A 45 -7.44 5.66 -4.59
C PRO A 45 -6.33 4.70 -4.12
N SER A 46 -6.18 4.47 -2.81
CA SER A 46 -5.28 3.47 -2.22
C SER A 46 -6.04 2.21 -1.85
N SER A 47 -5.50 1.02 -2.11
CA SER A 47 -6.03 -0.27 -1.65
C SER A 47 -5.84 -0.47 -0.16
N ASN A 48 -4.94 0.29 0.42
CA ASN A 48 -4.59 0.21 1.83
C ASN A 48 -5.35 1.28 2.63
N LEU A 49 -6.25 0.85 3.51
CA LEU A 49 -7.05 1.76 4.32
C LEU A 49 -6.20 2.62 5.26
N THR A 50 -5.06 2.09 5.77
CA THR A 50 -4.22 2.83 6.72
C THR A 50 -3.61 4.08 6.10
N ASN A 51 -3.36 4.08 4.78
CA ASN A 51 -2.88 5.24 4.05
C ASN A 51 -3.93 6.36 3.97
N ALA A 52 -5.22 5.98 3.99
CA ALA A 52 -6.32 6.96 4.00
C ALA A 52 -6.45 7.71 5.33
N LEU A 53 -5.85 7.22 6.42
CA LEU A 53 -5.92 7.86 7.73
C LEU A 53 -4.96 9.05 7.88
N ALA A 54 -3.90 9.10 7.06
CA ALA A 54 -2.87 10.12 7.12
C ALA A 54 -3.45 11.53 6.89
N GLY A 55 -3.19 12.46 7.81
CA GLY A 55 -3.61 13.85 7.72
C GLY A 55 -5.12 14.13 7.87
N ARG A 56 -5.96 13.08 8.06
CA ARG A 56 -7.43 13.20 8.14
C ARG A 56 -7.97 13.13 9.54
N ILE A 57 -7.19 12.66 10.48
CA ILE A 57 -7.61 12.46 11.86
C ILE A 57 -6.75 13.29 12.78
N ALA A 58 -7.35 14.28 13.45
CA ALA A 58 -6.64 15.09 14.42
C ALA A 58 -6.04 14.21 15.54
N GLY A 59 -4.74 14.40 15.85
CA GLY A 59 -4.02 13.64 16.87
C GLY A 59 -3.60 12.23 16.48
N VAL A 60 -3.68 11.87 15.19
CA VAL A 60 -3.07 10.67 14.64
C VAL A 60 -1.90 11.08 13.75
N ILE A 61 -0.74 10.54 14.06
CA ILE A 61 0.46 10.65 13.23
C ILE A 61 0.52 9.38 12.40
N SER A 62 0.51 9.52 11.09
CA SER A 62 0.60 8.39 10.16
C SER A 62 1.65 8.70 9.10
N TYR A 63 2.48 7.70 8.80
CA TYR A 63 3.45 7.79 7.71
C TYR A 63 3.60 6.45 7.01
N GLN A 64 3.70 6.51 5.72
CA GLN A 64 3.98 5.38 4.84
C GLN A 64 5.49 5.35 4.55
N ARG A 65 6.12 4.20 4.71
CA ARG A 65 7.58 4.04 4.48
C ARG A 65 7.92 3.71 3.04
N THR A 66 7.05 2.99 2.37
CA THR A 66 7.21 2.52 0.99
C THR A 66 5.87 2.52 0.29
N GLY A 67 5.89 2.70 -1.02
CA GLY A 67 4.72 2.50 -1.87
C GLY A 67 4.71 1.13 -2.56
N GLU A 68 5.55 0.21 -2.11
CA GLU A 68 5.60 -1.15 -2.65
C GLU A 68 4.30 -1.90 -2.35
N PRO A 69 3.57 -2.38 -3.37
CA PRO A 69 2.35 -3.13 -3.16
C PRO A 69 2.56 -4.33 -2.23
N GLY A 70 1.69 -4.46 -1.22
CA GLY A 70 1.78 -5.52 -0.21
C GLY A 70 2.68 -5.22 0.99
N VAL A 71 3.47 -4.14 0.94
CA VAL A 71 4.35 -3.65 2.02
C VAL A 71 4.11 -2.16 2.28
N ASP A 72 3.04 -1.63 1.74
CA ASP A 72 2.66 -0.21 1.76
C ASP A 72 1.83 0.22 2.99
N ASP A 73 1.78 -0.61 4.02
CA ASP A 73 1.09 -0.32 5.27
C ASP A 73 1.67 0.95 5.93
N ALA A 74 0.79 1.90 6.25
CA ALA A 74 1.19 3.05 7.02
C ALA A 74 1.33 2.69 8.50
N SER A 75 2.43 3.10 9.09
CA SER A 75 2.57 3.11 10.55
C SER A 75 1.80 4.30 11.11
N PHE A 76 1.03 4.11 12.16
CA PHE A 76 0.25 5.19 12.76
C PHE A 76 0.30 5.13 14.28
N PHE A 77 0.30 6.32 14.90
CA PHE A 77 0.38 6.50 16.33
C PHE A 77 -0.70 7.51 16.78
N VAL A 78 -1.36 7.20 17.87
CA VAL A 78 -2.33 8.11 18.48
C VAL A 78 -1.60 8.98 19.51
N ARG A 79 -1.61 10.31 19.28
CA ARG A 79 -0.90 11.33 20.09
C ARG A 79 0.64 11.15 20.16
N GLY A 80 1.23 10.41 19.23
CA GLY A 80 2.66 10.17 19.14
C GLY A 80 3.11 8.88 19.80
N VAL A 81 4.42 8.68 19.82
CA VAL A 81 5.03 7.49 20.46
C VAL A 81 5.16 7.78 21.96
N THR A 82 4.29 7.19 22.77
CA THR A 82 4.20 7.43 24.21
C THR A 82 5.00 6.43 25.03
N THR A 83 5.43 5.32 24.44
CA THR A 83 6.15 4.25 25.12
C THR A 83 7.47 3.94 24.44
N PHE A 84 8.52 3.73 25.24
CA PHE A 84 9.78 3.13 24.80
C PHE A 84 9.71 1.59 24.76
N GLY A 85 8.52 1.05 25.05
CA GLY A 85 8.28 -0.38 25.21
C GLY A 85 8.02 -1.13 23.92
N TYR A 86 7.69 -2.40 24.08
CA TYR A 86 7.60 -3.43 23.05
C TYR A 86 6.43 -3.22 22.05
N LYS A 87 5.29 -2.65 22.47
CA LYS A 87 4.13 -2.35 21.64
C LYS A 87 3.93 -0.84 21.53
N LYS A 88 4.00 -0.32 20.32
CA LYS A 88 3.78 1.10 20.00
C LYS A 88 2.45 1.34 19.28
N ASP A 89 1.88 0.30 18.71
CA ASP A 89 0.66 0.38 17.91
C ASP A 89 -0.58 0.52 18.82
N PRO A 90 -1.62 1.25 18.38
CA PRO A 90 -2.89 1.29 19.09
C PRO A 90 -3.60 -0.07 19.04
N LEU A 91 -4.51 -0.29 19.96
CA LEU A 91 -5.40 -1.44 19.95
C LEU A 91 -6.42 -1.27 18.80
N ILE A 92 -6.51 -2.25 17.92
CA ILE A 92 -7.44 -2.23 16.79
C ILE A 92 -8.54 -3.25 17.04
N LEU A 93 -9.78 -2.77 17.04
CA LEU A 93 -10.98 -3.58 17.21
C LEU A 93 -11.90 -3.43 16.00
N ILE A 94 -12.08 -4.51 15.27
CA ILE A 94 -13.05 -4.59 14.17
C ILE A 94 -14.21 -5.47 14.61
N ASP A 95 -15.40 -4.89 14.70
CA ASP A 95 -16.62 -5.56 15.23
C ASP A 95 -16.42 -6.15 16.63
N GLY A 96 -15.56 -5.54 17.44
CA GLY A 96 -15.26 -5.97 18.82
C GLY A 96 -14.16 -7.03 18.93
N ILE A 97 -13.58 -7.49 17.82
CA ILE A 97 -12.48 -8.47 17.77
C ILE A 97 -11.16 -7.73 17.60
N GLU A 98 -10.16 -8.06 18.41
CA GLU A 98 -8.80 -7.52 18.27
C GLU A 98 -8.14 -8.12 17.04
N LEU A 99 -7.71 -7.24 16.13
CA LEU A 99 -7.08 -7.58 14.87
C LEU A 99 -5.78 -6.78 14.69
N THR A 100 -5.03 -7.11 13.64
CA THR A 100 -3.73 -6.49 13.34
C THR A 100 -3.89 -5.22 12.48
N SER A 101 -2.81 -4.43 12.36
CA SER A 101 -2.76 -3.30 11.43
C SER A 101 -2.89 -3.75 9.98
N THR A 102 -2.41 -4.93 9.64
CA THR A 102 -2.54 -5.51 8.30
C THR A 102 -4.00 -5.87 7.99
N ASP A 103 -4.75 -6.42 8.97
CA ASP A 103 -6.19 -6.68 8.80
C ASP A 103 -6.96 -5.37 8.59
N LEU A 104 -6.60 -4.31 9.34
CA LEU A 104 -7.17 -2.98 9.15
C LEU A 104 -6.82 -2.40 7.77
N ALA A 105 -5.58 -2.55 7.33
CA ALA A 105 -5.10 -2.07 6.04
C ALA A 105 -5.91 -2.65 4.87
N ARG A 106 -6.30 -3.91 4.97
CA ARG A 106 -7.05 -4.66 3.94
C ARG A 106 -8.57 -4.52 4.02
N LEU A 107 -9.07 -3.85 5.07
CA LEU A 107 -10.50 -3.60 5.20
C LEU A 107 -10.98 -2.62 4.12
N GLN A 108 -12.01 -3.02 3.40
CA GLN A 108 -12.58 -2.19 2.34
C GLN A 108 -13.39 -1.03 2.93
N PRO A 109 -13.13 0.24 2.52
CA PRO A 109 -13.91 1.39 3.01
C PRO A 109 -15.42 1.24 2.78
N ASP A 110 -15.81 0.54 1.72
CA ASP A 110 -17.22 0.31 1.42
C ASP A 110 -17.93 -0.58 2.43
N ASP A 111 -17.19 -1.41 3.16
CA ASP A 111 -17.75 -2.31 4.19
C ASP A 111 -17.85 -1.63 5.57
N ILE A 112 -17.31 -0.43 5.74
CA ILE A 112 -17.27 0.28 7.01
C ILE A 112 -18.57 1.02 7.23
N ALA A 113 -19.17 0.84 8.40
CA ALA A 113 -20.31 1.63 8.89
C ALA A 113 -19.83 2.83 9.70
N SER A 114 -18.88 2.61 10.61
CA SER A 114 -18.29 3.69 11.42
C SER A 114 -16.82 3.41 11.73
N PHE A 115 -16.05 4.48 11.84
CA PHE A 115 -14.63 4.46 12.21
C PHE A 115 -14.41 5.50 13.30
N SER A 116 -13.99 5.06 14.47
CA SER A 116 -13.79 5.92 15.64
C SER A 116 -12.44 5.65 16.29
N ILE A 117 -11.79 6.71 16.79
CA ILE A 117 -10.53 6.61 17.51
C ILE A 117 -10.69 7.20 18.89
N MET A 118 -10.43 6.37 19.89
CA MET A 118 -10.36 6.77 21.30
C MET A 118 -8.93 7.17 21.63
N LYS A 119 -8.73 8.41 22.10
CA LYS A 119 -7.40 8.98 22.30
C LYS A 119 -7.07 9.19 23.78
N ASP A 120 -8.07 9.38 24.65
CA ASP A 120 -7.87 9.72 26.03
C ASP A 120 -7.89 8.49 26.93
N ALA A 121 -7.14 8.57 28.04
CA ALA A 121 -7.12 7.54 29.08
C ALA A 121 -8.53 7.20 29.59
N THR A 122 -9.41 8.20 29.74
CA THR A 122 -10.80 8.00 30.14
C THR A 122 -11.57 7.14 29.15
N ALA A 123 -11.40 7.42 27.84
CA ALA A 123 -12.05 6.66 26.77
C ALA A 123 -11.45 5.25 26.62
N THR A 124 -10.14 5.09 26.90
CA THR A 124 -9.42 3.83 26.76
C THR A 124 -9.40 2.99 28.03
N ALA A 125 -9.85 3.53 29.18
CA ALA A 125 -9.85 2.85 30.49
C ALA A 125 -10.53 1.47 30.47
N LEU A 126 -11.57 1.32 29.63
CA LEU A 126 -12.30 0.06 29.46
C LEU A 126 -11.44 -1.07 28.87
N TYR A 127 -10.33 -0.74 28.23
CA TYR A 127 -9.40 -1.68 27.59
C TYR A 127 -8.11 -1.90 28.42
N GLY A 128 -7.99 -1.23 29.58
CA GLY A 128 -6.85 -1.34 30.48
C GLY A 128 -5.54 -0.97 29.78
N ALA A 129 -4.45 -1.65 30.15
CA ALA A 129 -3.11 -1.40 29.63
C ALA A 129 -3.02 -1.55 28.09
N ARG A 130 -3.86 -2.37 27.49
CA ARG A 130 -3.88 -2.54 26.01
C ARG A 130 -4.35 -1.29 25.26
N GLY A 131 -5.18 -0.46 25.91
CA GLY A 131 -5.64 0.82 25.34
C GLY A 131 -4.69 2.00 25.56
N ALA A 132 -3.52 1.81 26.19
CA ALA A 132 -2.62 2.90 26.56
C ALA A 132 -2.13 3.73 25.35
N ASN A 133 -1.97 3.10 24.19
CA ASN A 133 -1.54 3.75 22.94
C ASN A 133 -2.74 4.24 22.09
N GLY A 134 -3.94 4.29 22.67
CA GLY A 134 -5.18 4.58 21.96
C GLY A 134 -5.89 3.33 21.44
N VAL A 135 -7.15 3.50 21.06
CA VAL A 135 -7.99 2.39 20.56
C VAL A 135 -8.67 2.84 19.27
N ILE A 136 -8.56 2.03 18.24
CA ILE A 136 -9.27 2.18 16.97
C ILE A 136 -10.47 1.23 16.98
N LEU A 137 -11.65 1.79 16.82
CA LEU A 137 -12.91 1.05 16.76
C LEU A 137 -13.47 1.14 15.35
N VAL A 138 -13.61 0.02 14.70
CA VAL A 138 -14.27 -0.09 13.41
C VAL A 138 -15.49 -0.97 13.53
N LYS A 139 -16.61 -0.46 13.05
CA LYS A 139 -17.82 -1.28 12.84
C LYS A 139 -18.02 -1.47 11.35
N THR A 140 -18.30 -2.71 10.97
CA THR A 140 -18.67 -3.03 9.60
C THR A 140 -20.16 -2.86 9.38
N LYS A 141 -20.56 -2.74 8.12
CA LYS A 141 -21.97 -2.57 7.76
C LYS A 141 -22.79 -3.81 8.11
N GLU A 142 -23.96 -3.56 8.62
CA GLU A 142 -24.98 -4.59 8.92
C GLU A 142 -26.12 -4.54 7.89
N GLY A 143 -26.88 -5.62 7.84
CA GLY A 143 -28.08 -5.70 7.04
C GLY A 143 -29.13 -4.66 7.45
N GLN A 144 -29.79 -4.07 6.48
CA GLN A 144 -30.88 -3.11 6.71
C GLN A 144 -32.22 -3.73 6.33
N LYS A 145 -33.24 -3.38 7.08
CA LYS A 145 -34.62 -3.77 6.74
C LYS A 145 -35.05 -3.10 5.43
N GLY A 146 -35.57 -3.87 4.50
CA GLY A 146 -36.06 -3.38 3.22
C GLY A 146 -35.71 -4.32 2.06
N LYS A 147 -36.06 -3.87 0.84
CA LYS A 147 -35.72 -4.59 -0.39
C LYS A 147 -34.21 -4.70 -0.54
N ALA A 148 -33.75 -5.79 -1.13
CA ALA A 148 -32.37 -6.00 -1.46
C ALA A 148 -31.82 -4.84 -2.33
N ARG A 149 -30.72 -4.25 -1.91
CA ARG A 149 -30.00 -3.21 -2.66
C ARG A 149 -28.63 -3.73 -3.02
N LEU A 150 -28.35 -3.74 -4.31
CA LEU A 150 -27.06 -4.11 -4.87
C LEU A 150 -26.25 -2.85 -5.13
N SER A 151 -24.98 -2.84 -4.75
CA SER A 151 -24.04 -1.78 -5.06
C SER A 151 -22.79 -2.38 -5.68
N LEU A 152 -22.37 -1.85 -6.82
CA LEU A 152 -21.13 -2.21 -7.51
C LEU A 152 -20.29 -0.95 -7.66
N ARG A 153 -19.02 -1.03 -7.25
CA ARG A 153 -17.99 -0.01 -7.47
C ARG A 153 -16.81 -0.62 -8.21
N VAL A 154 -16.44 -0.02 -9.31
CA VAL A 154 -15.26 -0.38 -10.09
C VAL A 154 -14.35 0.83 -10.19
N GLU A 155 -13.08 0.64 -9.89
CA GLU A 155 -12.07 1.68 -9.91
C GLU A 155 -10.85 1.21 -10.68
N ASN A 156 -10.33 2.10 -11.53
CA ASN A 156 -9.00 2.01 -12.10
C ASN A 156 -8.22 3.22 -11.66
N SER A 157 -7.02 3.03 -11.16
CA SER A 157 -6.12 4.11 -10.74
C SER A 157 -4.78 4.00 -11.43
N ILE A 158 -4.18 5.14 -11.72
CA ILE A 158 -2.81 5.26 -12.20
C ILE A 158 -1.97 5.73 -11.05
N SER A 159 -0.87 5.03 -10.77
CA SER A 159 0.09 5.38 -9.74
C SER A 159 1.43 5.73 -10.37
N THR A 160 2.02 6.83 -9.93
CA THR A 160 3.34 7.30 -10.34
C THR A 160 4.21 7.50 -9.09
N PRO A 161 5.54 7.43 -9.20
CA PRO A 161 6.41 7.84 -8.10
C PRO A 161 6.11 9.27 -7.66
N THR A 162 6.03 9.50 -6.35
CA THR A 162 5.79 10.84 -5.79
C THR A 162 7.02 11.73 -5.84
N GLN A 163 8.19 11.12 -5.92
CA GLN A 163 9.47 11.80 -6.03
C GLN A 163 10.40 10.98 -6.93
N GLU A 164 11.06 11.66 -7.82
CA GLU A 164 12.15 11.11 -8.62
C GLU A 164 13.49 11.55 -8.05
N ILE A 165 14.39 10.60 -7.83
CA ILE A 165 15.75 10.89 -7.42
C ILE A 165 16.56 11.13 -8.68
N GLU A 166 17.11 12.34 -8.81
CA GLU A 166 18.06 12.65 -9.86
C GLU A 166 19.43 12.05 -9.50
N LEU A 167 19.96 11.27 -10.42
CA LEU A 167 21.31 10.70 -10.31
C LEU A 167 22.25 11.49 -11.20
N ALA A 168 23.54 11.52 -10.82
CA ALA A 168 24.57 12.09 -11.66
C ALA A 168 24.62 11.35 -13.00
N ASP A 169 24.81 12.09 -14.09
CA ASP A 169 25.06 11.50 -15.38
C ASP A 169 26.38 10.68 -15.38
N PRO A 170 26.56 9.73 -16.30
CA PRO A 170 27.71 8.84 -16.31
C PRO A 170 29.07 9.54 -16.32
N VAL A 171 29.20 10.65 -17.05
CA VAL A 171 30.47 11.42 -17.14
C VAL A 171 30.76 12.11 -15.81
N THR A 172 29.78 12.83 -15.27
CA THR A 172 29.86 13.45 -13.95
C THR A 172 30.15 12.42 -12.86
N TYR A 173 29.50 11.25 -12.91
CA TYR A 173 29.77 10.15 -11.98
C TYR A 173 31.24 9.73 -12.00
N MET A 174 31.83 9.50 -13.19
CA MET A 174 33.23 9.10 -13.32
C MET A 174 34.19 10.16 -12.82
N ARG A 175 33.94 11.44 -13.15
CA ARG A 175 34.76 12.56 -12.69
C ARG A 175 34.75 12.72 -11.18
N LEU A 176 33.56 12.71 -10.56
CA LEU A 176 33.40 12.78 -9.11
C LEU A 176 34.04 11.59 -8.39
N HIS A 177 33.94 10.40 -8.98
CA HIS A 177 34.60 9.22 -8.44
C HIS A 177 36.10 9.37 -8.43
N ASN A 178 36.71 9.79 -9.56
CA ASN A 178 38.12 10.02 -9.68
C ASN A 178 38.58 11.11 -8.69
N GLU A 179 37.87 12.23 -8.59
CA GLU A 179 38.14 13.29 -7.62
C GLU A 179 38.13 12.78 -6.17
N ALA A 180 37.09 12.03 -5.81
CA ALA A 180 37.00 11.43 -4.49
C ALA A 180 38.13 10.45 -4.16
N TYR A 181 38.67 9.79 -5.17
CA TYR A 181 39.81 8.88 -5.03
C TYR A 181 41.12 9.67 -4.80
N LEU A 182 41.37 10.68 -5.64
CA LEU A 182 42.58 11.51 -5.56
C LEU A 182 42.64 12.34 -4.28
N THR A 183 41.53 12.81 -3.76
CA THR A 183 41.50 13.57 -2.49
C THR A 183 41.89 12.71 -1.29
N ARG A 184 41.70 11.38 -1.36
CA ARG A 184 42.09 10.45 -0.31
C ARG A 184 43.52 9.90 -0.51
N ASN A 185 43.91 9.69 -1.74
CA ASN A 185 45.23 9.17 -2.12
C ASN A 185 45.67 9.80 -3.45
N PRO A 186 46.43 10.91 -3.40
CA PRO A 186 46.92 11.62 -4.60
C PRO A 186 47.75 10.79 -5.57
N LEU A 187 48.31 9.67 -5.12
CA LEU A 187 49.14 8.77 -5.93
C LEU A 187 48.36 7.53 -6.42
N ALA A 188 47.06 7.42 -6.11
CA ALA A 188 46.31 6.28 -6.56
C ALA A 188 46.04 6.31 -8.08
N PRO A 189 46.06 5.16 -8.75
CA PRO A 189 45.63 5.08 -10.13
C PRO A 189 44.14 5.42 -10.24
N LEU A 190 43.77 6.19 -11.28
CA LEU A 190 42.37 6.52 -11.52
C LEU A 190 41.61 5.27 -12.01
N MET A 191 40.43 5.08 -11.51
CA MET A 191 39.54 3.99 -11.94
C MET A 191 39.02 4.24 -13.36
N TYR A 192 38.74 5.49 -13.69
CA TYR A 192 38.24 5.91 -14.99
C TYR A 192 39.27 6.76 -15.71
N SER A 193 39.77 6.29 -16.89
CA SER A 193 40.68 7.04 -17.73
C SER A 193 39.95 8.18 -18.45
N GLU A 194 40.66 9.22 -18.87
CA GLU A 194 40.08 10.30 -19.68
C GLU A 194 39.52 9.76 -20.99
N GLU A 195 40.21 8.78 -21.62
CA GLU A 195 39.70 8.11 -22.82
C GLU A 195 38.29 7.51 -22.59
N LYS A 196 38.09 6.83 -21.46
CA LYS A 196 36.76 6.28 -21.11
C LYS A 196 35.74 7.39 -20.88
N ILE A 197 36.12 8.45 -20.16
CA ILE A 197 35.26 9.58 -19.87
C ILE A 197 34.80 10.27 -21.18
N ASP A 198 35.75 10.55 -22.08
CA ASP A 198 35.46 11.26 -23.32
C ASP A 198 34.63 10.44 -24.33
N ASN A 199 34.83 9.12 -24.35
CA ASN A 199 34.08 8.22 -25.22
C ASN A 199 32.72 7.72 -24.64
N THR A 200 32.46 8.01 -23.38
CA THR A 200 31.17 7.64 -22.76
C THR A 200 30.09 8.68 -23.09
N VAL A 201 29.22 8.34 -24.03
CA VAL A 201 28.12 9.20 -24.46
C VAL A 201 26.80 8.62 -23.94
N PRO A 202 26.07 9.31 -23.05
CA PRO A 202 24.75 8.88 -22.57
C PRO A 202 23.79 8.64 -23.74
N GLY A 203 23.11 7.49 -23.72
CA GLY A 203 22.13 7.13 -24.77
C GLY A 203 22.72 6.58 -26.06
N ALA A 204 24.05 6.52 -26.24
CA ALA A 204 24.68 5.97 -27.45
C ALA A 204 24.59 4.44 -27.56
N GLY A 205 24.23 3.73 -26.48
CA GLY A 205 24.12 2.26 -26.46
C GLY A 205 25.45 1.55 -26.67
N SER A 206 26.59 2.20 -26.38
CA SER A 206 27.91 1.62 -26.53
C SER A 206 28.12 0.43 -25.59
N VAL A 207 28.62 -0.67 -26.13
CA VAL A 207 29.00 -1.86 -25.35
C VAL A 207 30.38 -1.71 -24.71
N ILE A 208 31.28 -0.95 -25.38
CA ILE A 208 32.63 -0.72 -24.91
C ILE A 208 32.72 0.38 -23.85
N TYR A 209 31.96 1.46 -24.09
CA TYR A 209 31.84 2.60 -23.17
C TYR A 209 30.36 2.72 -22.72
N PRO A 210 29.90 1.79 -21.85
CA PRO A 210 28.50 1.76 -21.45
C PRO A 210 28.13 2.98 -20.63
N ALA A 211 26.91 3.47 -20.85
CA ALA A 211 26.26 4.54 -20.11
C ALA A 211 24.82 4.10 -19.83
N THR A 212 24.66 3.27 -18.80
CA THR A 212 23.40 2.61 -18.50
C THR A 212 22.60 3.46 -17.52
N ASP A 213 21.43 3.94 -17.97
CA ASP A 213 20.44 4.51 -17.07
C ASP A 213 19.59 3.37 -16.50
N TRP A 214 20.03 2.81 -15.38
CA TRP A 214 19.39 1.67 -14.72
C TRP A 214 17.93 1.92 -14.39
N ARG A 215 17.58 3.16 -14.08
CA ARG A 215 16.23 3.54 -13.75
C ARG A 215 15.30 3.43 -14.97
N LYS A 216 15.68 4.01 -16.10
CA LYS A 216 14.92 3.94 -17.35
C LYS A 216 14.87 2.53 -17.92
N GLU A 217 15.90 1.73 -17.73
CA GLU A 217 15.95 0.35 -18.21
C GLU A 217 15.01 -0.58 -17.42
N LEU A 218 14.82 -0.33 -16.12
CA LEU A 218 14.23 -1.31 -15.22
C LEU A 218 12.98 -0.83 -14.48
N LEU A 219 12.65 0.46 -14.54
CA LEU A 219 11.47 1.03 -13.88
C LEU A 219 10.53 1.69 -14.89
N LYS A 220 9.25 1.49 -14.67
CA LYS A 220 8.17 2.17 -15.38
C LYS A 220 7.88 3.53 -14.76
N ASP A 221 7.44 4.47 -15.58
CA ASP A 221 7.03 5.79 -15.11
C ASP A 221 5.69 5.74 -14.36
N PHE A 222 4.83 4.76 -14.69
CA PHE A 222 3.54 4.58 -14.03
C PHE A 222 3.10 3.12 -14.02
N THR A 223 2.15 2.83 -13.15
CA THR A 223 1.47 1.55 -13.08
C THR A 223 -0.05 1.73 -12.97
N MET A 224 -0.81 0.71 -13.31
CA MET A 224 -2.27 0.71 -13.21
C MET A 224 -2.73 -0.27 -12.16
N ASN A 225 -3.64 0.18 -11.29
CA ASN A 225 -4.23 -0.63 -10.23
C ASN A 225 -5.73 -0.71 -10.42
N GLN A 226 -6.32 -1.83 -10.01
CA GLN A 226 -7.74 -2.13 -10.23
C GLN A 226 -8.41 -2.55 -8.95
N ARG A 227 -9.66 -2.10 -8.76
CA ARG A 227 -10.51 -2.51 -7.64
C ARG A 227 -11.93 -2.71 -8.08
N VAL A 228 -12.53 -3.74 -7.53
CA VAL A 228 -13.95 -4.04 -7.69
C VAL A 228 -14.52 -4.35 -6.31
N ASN A 229 -15.59 -3.68 -5.95
CA ASN A 229 -16.36 -3.98 -4.74
C ASN A 229 -17.81 -4.18 -5.12
N LEU A 230 -18.36 -5.32 -4.73
CA LEU A 230 -19.75 -5.68 -4.92
C LEU A 230 -20.34 -5.95 -3.55
N ASN A 231 -21.46 -5.28 -3.21
CA ASN A 231 -22.15 -5.58 -1.98
C ASN A 231 -23.67 -5.62 -2.17
N ILE A 232 -24.32 -6.41 -1.35
CA ILE A 232 -25.76 -6.53 -1.28
C ILE A 232 -26.23 -6.41 0.18
N THR A 233 -27.20 -5.59 0.43
CA THR A 233 -27.83 -5.42 1.74
C THR A 233 -29.32 -5.51 1.62
N GLY A 234 -29.97 -6.09 2.64
CA GLY A 234 -31.41 -6.22 2.67
C GLY A 234 -31.89 -6.99 3.89
N GLY A 235 -33.18 -7.23 3.96
CA GLY A 235 -33.75 -8.06 5.01
C GLY A 235 -35.14 -7.65 5.41
N GLY A 236 -35.70 -8.43 6.33
CA GLY A 236 -37.04 -8.23 6.95
C GLY A 236 -36.91 -8.09 8.46
N ASP A 237 -38.04 -8.37 9.12
CA ASP A 237 -38.14 -8.32 10.58
C ASP A 237 -37.41 -9.51 11.23
N VAL A 238 -37.33 -10.66 10.56
CA VAL A 238 -36.70 -11.87 11.09
C VAL A 238 -35.20 -11.91 10.81
N ALA A 239 -34.78 -11.56 9.61
CA ALA A 239 -33.38 -11.61 9.24
C ALA A 239 -32.97 -10.40 8.39
N ARG A 240 -31.78 -9.87 8.66
CA ARG A 240 -31.15 -8.80 7.91
C ARG A 240 -29.74 -9.25 7.50
N TYR A 241 -29.30 -8.90 6.34
CA TYR A 241 -28.02 -9.34 5.80
C TYR A 241 -27.27 -8.23 5.08
N TYR A 242 -25.96 -8.27 5.21
CA TYR A 242 -25.00 -7.55 4.40
C TYR A 242 -23.98 -8.55 3.90
N VAL A 243 -23.83 -8.68 2.60
CA VAL A 243 -22.82 -9.53 1.96
C VAL A 243 -22.00 -8.69 1.00
N ALA A 244 -20.70 -8.79 1.07
CA ALA A 244 -19.78 -8.09 0.19
C ALA A 244 -18.68 -9.01 -0.32
N ALA A 245 -18.29 -8.78 -1.56
CA ALA A 245 -17.12 -9.38 -2.18
C ALA A 245 -16.30 -8.28 -2.83
N SER A 246 -14.99 -8.29 -2.63
CA SER A 246 -14.10 -7.36 -3.29
C SER A 246 -12.86 -8.03 -3.87
N TYR A 247 -12.35 -7.38 -4.89
CA TYR A 247 -11.09 -7.69 -5.54
C TYR A 247 -10.27 -6.43 -5.67
N SER A 248 -9.00 -6.49 -5.31
CA SER A 248 -8.03 -5.45 -5.63
C SER A 248 -6.77 -6.06 -6.24
N GLN A 249 -6.19 -5.36 -7.19
CA GLN A 249 -4.90 -5.67 -7.78
C GLN A 249 -4.06 -4.41 -7.81
N ASP A 250 -2.92 -4.45 -7.11
CA ASP A 250 -1.90 -3.41 -7.12
C ASP A 250 -0.64 -3.94 -7.80
N ASN A 251 -0.11 -3.16 -8.72
CA ASN A 251 1.05 -3.53 -9.52
C ASN A 251 2.24 -2.61 -9.16
N GLY A 252 3.44 -3.19 -9.15
CA GLY A 252 4.68 -2.45 -9.00
C GLY A 252 5.12 -1.79 -10.31
N ILE A 253 6.25 -1.11 -10.24
CA ILE A 253 6.83 -0.33 -11.33
C ILE A 253 8.04 -0.99 -11.99
N LEU A 254 8.33 -2.26 -11.71
CA LEU A 254 9.44 -2.95 -12.38
C LEU A 254 9.06 -3.25 -13.84
N GLU A 255 10.01 -3.02 -14.75
CA GLU A 255 9.86 -3.37 -16.15
C GLU A 255 10.02 -4.89 -16.32
N VAL A 256 9.11 -5.52 -17.04
CA VAL A 256 9.15 -6.96 -17.30
C VAL A 256 9.75 -7.20 -18.67
N ASP A 257 10.83 -7.96 -18.74
CA ASP A 257 11.42 -8.34 -20.01
C ASP A 257 10.48 -9.24 -20.81
N LYS A 258 10.28 -8.91 -22.09
CA LYS A 258 9.41 -9.66 -23.01
C LYS A 258 9.90 -11.10 -23.26
N ASN A 259 11.19 -11.36 -23.04
CA ASN A 259 11.80 -12.68 -23.17
C ASN A 259 11.70 -13.53 -21.91
N SER A 260 11.23 -12.94 -20.79
CA SER A 260 11.01 -13.68 -19.56
C SER A 260 9.74 -14.53 -19.65
N ASN A 261 9.82 -15.78 -19.21
CA ASN A 261 8.68 -16.69 -19.15
C ASN A 261 7.85 -16.54 -17.85
N PHE A 262 8.24 -15.62 -16.98
CA PHE A 262 7.51 -15.25 -15.76
C PHE A 262 7.47 -13.75 -15.59
N ASN A 263 6.48 -13.27 -14.82
CA ASN A 263 6.34 -11.87 -14.47
C ASN A 263 6.95 -11.64 -13.08
N ASN A 264 8.08 -10.96 -13.03
CA ASN A 264 8.79 -10.61 -11.80
C ASN A 264 8.44 -9.20 -11.28
N ASN A 265 7.56 -8.47 -11.97
CA ASN A 265 7.01 -7.24 -11.41
C ASN A 265 6.14 -7.58 -10.19
N ILE A 266 6.15 -6.68 -9.24
CA ILE A 266 5.30 -6.83 -8.05
C ILE A 266 3.84 -6.82 -8.50
N LYS A 267 3.09 -7.80 -8.03
CA LYS A 267 1.66 -7.89 -8.20
C LYS A 267 1.05 -8.41 -6.91
N GLN A 268 0.28 -7.55 -6.25
CA GLN A 268 -0.50 -7.88 -5.08
C GLN A 268 -1.97 -8.01 -5.49
N ARG A 269 -2.58 -9.16 -5.20
CA ARG A 269 -4.02 -9.38 -5.38
C ARG A 269 -4.65 -9.71 -4.05
N VAL A 270 -5.73 -9.03 -3.73
CA VAL A 270 -6.47 -9.28 -2.50
C VAL A 270 -7.92 -9.54 -2.85
N TYR A 271 -8.43 -10.68 -2.39
CA TYR A 271 -9.82 -11.06 -2.49
C TYR A 271 -10.42 -11.03 -1.09
N THR A 272 -11.51 -10.31 -0.90
CA THR A 272 -12.21 -10.30 0.38
C THR A 272 -13.65 -10.76 0.20
N LEU A 273 -14.11 -11.54 1.16
CA LEU A 273 -15.51 -11.95 1.28
C LEU A 273 -15.98 -11.61 2.70
N ARG A 274 -17.12 -10.94 2.80
CA ARG A 274 -17.74 -10.58 4.08
C ARG A 274 -19.21 -10.93 4.06
N SER A 275 -19.70 -11.48 5.16
CA SER A 275 -21.11 -11.75 5.36
C SER A 275 -21.49 -11.44 6.81
N ASN A 276 -22.34 -10.46 6.99
CA ASN A 276 -22.92 -10.05 8.29
C ASN A 276 -24.42 -10.33 8.25
N VAL A 277 -24.87 -11.24 9.10
CA VAL A 277 -26.28 -11.64 9.18
C VAL A 277 -26.78 -11.49 10.62
N ASN A 278 -27.85 -10.76 10.76
CA ASN A 278 -28.55 -10.57 12.04
C ASN A 278 -29.90 -11.28 11.96
N ILE A 279 -30.15 -12.19 12.87
CA ILE A 279 -31.39 -13.02 12.90
C ILE A 279 -32.08 -12.81 14.23
N ASN A 280 -33.30 -12.28 14.21
CA ASN A 280 -34.18 -12.21 15.37
C ASN A 280 -34.81 -13.58 15.60
N ALA A 281 -34.13 -14.45 16.35
CA ALA A 281 -34.61 -15.81 16.61
C ALA A 281 -35.90 -15.82 17.45
N THR A 282 -36.03 -14.87 18.37
CA THR A 282 -37.23 -14.61 19.16
C THR A 282 -37.41 -13.10 19.33
N LYS A 283 -38.45 -12.65 20.02
CA LYS A 283 -38.65 -11.22 20.35
C LYS A 283 -37.57 -10.66 21.27
N THR A 284 -36.84 -11.52 21.97
CA THR A 284 -35.83 -11.15 22.98
C THR A 284 -34.45 -11.68 22.65
N THR A 285 -34.28 -12.45 21.57
CA THR A 285 -33.00 -13.11 21.23
C THR A 285 -32.63 -12.77 19.79
N GLU A 286 -31.51 -12.11 19.63
CA GLU A 286 -30.88 -11.85 18.34
C GLU A 286 -29.63 -12.72 18.19
N LEU A 287 -29.50 -13.40 17.07
CA LEU A 287 -28.30 -14.13 16.67
C LEU A 287 -27.55 -13.28 15.64
N ILE A 288 -26.30 -12.97 15.92
CA ILE A 288 -25.41 -12.19 15.05
C ILE A 288 -24.33 -13.12 14.52
N VAL A 289 -24.29 -13.31 13.21
CA VAL A 289 -23.25 -14.10 12.54
C VAL A 289 -22.43 -13.19 11.64
N ARG A 290 -21.13 -13.16 11.88
CA ARG A 290 -20.17 -12.38 11.06
C ARG A 290 -19.07 -13.30 10.56
N LEU A 291 -18.98 -13.40 9.24
CA LEU A 291 -17.96 -14.17 8.55
C LEU A 291 -17.14 -13.20 7.69
N SER A 292 -15.83 -13.33 7.74
CA SER A 292 -14.91 -12.57 6.90
C SER A 292 -13.74 -13.47 6.49
N GLY A 293 -13.41 -13.44 5.21
CA GLY A 293 -12.24 -14.10 4.65
C GLY A 293 -11.46 -13.12 3.79
N VAL A 294 -10.13 -13.15 3.91
CA VAL A 294 -9.20 -12.40 3.09
C VAL A 294 -8.21 -13.38 2.50
N PHE A 295 -8.08 -13.38 1.18
CA PHE A 295 -7.09 -14.15 0.45
C PHE A 295 -6.15 -13.18 -0.24
N ASP A 296 -4.89 -13.35 0.01
CA ASP A 296 -3.83 -12.46 -0.38
C ASP A 296 -2.83 -13.22 -1.23
N ASP A 297 -2.58 -12.76 -2.43
CA ASP A 297 -1.68 -13.38 -3.40
C ASP A 297 -0.65 -12.34 -3.86
N TYR A 298 0.59 -12.58 -3.52
CA TYR A 298 1.73 -11.72 -3.85
C TYR A 298 2.68 -12.42 -4.81
N ASN A 299 3.06 -11.74 -5.86
CA ASN A 299 4.15 -12.09 -6.76
C ASN A 299 5.10 -10.90 -6.88
N GLY A 300 6.41 -11.15 -6.94
CA GLY A 300 7.40 -10.09 -7.06
C GLY A 300 8.83 -10.61 -7.20
N PRO A 301 9.82 -9.71 -7.23
CA PRO A 301 11.22 -10.09 -7.38
C PRO A 301 11.69 -10.94 -6.19
N LEU A 302 12.66 -11.81 -6.45
CA LEU A 302 13.14 -12.82 -5.51
C LEU A 302 13.53 -12.25 -4.14
N TYR A 303 14.18 -11.11 -4.12
CA TYR A 303 14.65 -10.42 -2.90
C TYR A 303 13.70 -9.30 -2.41
N GLY A 304 12.54 -9.13 -3.03
CA GLY A 304 11.58 -8.07 -2.75
C GLY A 304 11.86 -6.77 -3.51
N GLY A 305 10.84 -5.92 -3.59
CA GLY A 305 10.90 -4.69 -4.38
C GLY A 305 11.86 -3.66 -3.83
N SER A 306 11.90 -3.47 -2.52
CA SER A 306 12.82 -2.53 -1.87
C SER A 306 14.30 -2.88 -2.09
N ALA A 307 14.65 -4.17 -2.05
CA ALA A 307 16.02 -4.62 -2.34
C ALA A 307 16.38 -4.40 -3.81
N MET A 308 15.43 -4.71 -4.71
CA MET A 308 15.61 -4.49 -6.16
C MET A 308 15.75 -3.00 -6.49
N TYR A 309 14.92 -2.15 -5.91
CA TYR A 309 15.02 -0.70 -6.07
C TYR A 309 16.36 -0.15 -5.59
N ASN A 310 16.81 -0.58 -4.40
CA ASN A 310 18.13 -0.19 -3.88
C ASN A 310 19.27 -0.63 -4.80
N LEU A 311 19.21 -1.83 -5.37
CA LEU A 311 20.21 -2.32 -6.33
C LEU A 311 20.21 -1.45 -7.58
N ILE A 312 19.06 -1.13 -8.16
CA ILE A 312 18.91 -0.25 -9.33
C ILE A 312 19.56 1.12 -9.07
N MET A 313 19.22 1.74 -7.91
CA MET A 313 19.68 3.09 -7.58
C MET A 313 21.17 3.19 -7.23
N LYS A 314 21.77 2.09 -6.76
CA LYS A 314 23.20 2.05 -6.35
C LYS A 314 24.13 1.47 -7.40
N SER A 315 23.60 0.91 -8.47
CA SER A 315 24.41 0.26 -9.49
C SER A 315 25.22 1.26 -10.30
N ASN A 316 26.46 0.88 -10.56
CA ASN A 316 27.39 1.70 -11.34
C ASN A 316 26.91 1.83 -12.79
N PRO A 317 26.75 3.05 -13.33
CA PRO A 317 26.20 3.27 -14.66
C PRO A 317 27.16 3.02 -15.81
N VAL A 318 28.48 2.82 -15.55
CA VAL A 318 29.53 2.81 -16.59
C VAL A 318 30.36 1.54 -16.63
N LEU A 319 30.01 0.50 -15.89
CA LEU A 319 30.75 -0.77 -15.89
C LEU A 319 30.30 -1.72 -17.00
N PHE A 320 29.01 -1.84 -17.21
CA PHE A 320 28.43 -2.74 -18.21
C PHE A 320 27.01 -2.28 -18.60
N PRO A 321 26.55 -2.64 -19.82
CA PRO A 321 25.14 -2.45 -20.18
C PRO A 321 24.25 -3.45 -19.43
N ALA A 322 22.95 -3.20 -19.39
CA ALA A 322 21.98 -4.12 -18.82
C ALA A 322 22.00 -5.48 -19.52
N LYS A 323 22.08 -5.46 -20.84
CA LYS A 323 22.11 -6.64 -21.73
C LYS A 323 23.14 -6.42 -22.83
N TYR A 324 23.76 -7.51 -23.26
CA TYR A 324 24.57 -7.49 -24.46
C TYR A 324 23.76 -7.97 -25.67
N PRO A 325 23.95 -7.37 -26.86
CA PRO A 325 23.40 -7.94 -28.10
C PRO A 325 24.05 -9.30 -28.35
N LYS A 326 23.32 -10.21 -28.96
CA LYS A 326 23.88 -11.48 -29.45
C LYS A 326 24.74 -11.19 -30.68
N ASP A 327 25.97 -11.64 -30.63
CA ASP A 327 26.89 -11.67 -31.76
C ASP A 327 26.85 -13.05 -32.46
N GLU A 328 27.62 -13.22 -33.53
CA GLU A 328 27.70 -14.47 -34.28
C GLU A 328 28.17 -15.65 -33.41
N ALA A 329 29.15 -15.38 -32.51
CA ALA A 329 29.68 -16.39 -31.59
C ALA A 329 28.65 -16.88 -30.56
N HIS A 330 27.66 -16.07 -30.24
CA HIS A 330 26.61 -16.33 -29.24
C HIS A 330 25.22 -16.51 -29.83
N ALA A 331 25.10 -16.60 -31.16
CA ALA A 331 23.81 -16.72 -31.84
C ALA A 331 22.96 -17.92 -31.40
N TYR A 332 23.61 -19.00 -30.98
CA TYR A 332 22.96 -20.20 -30.49
C TYR A 332 22.61 -20.19 -28.99
N THR A 333 23.05 -19.18 -28.22
CA THR A 333 22.70 -19.10 -26.80
C THR A 333 21.22 -18.81 -26.62
N LYS A 334 20.54 -19.60 -25.79
CA LYS A 334 19.09 -19.46 -25.55
C LYS A 334 18.74 -18.37 -24.55
N HIS A 335 19.67 -18.04 -23.67
CA HIS A 335 19.45 -17.02 -22.61
C HIS A 335 20.00 -15.66 -23.03
N THR A 336 19.52 -14.62 -22.34
CA THR A 336 20.03 -13.25 -22.48
C THR A 336 21.46 -13.17 -21.97
N LEU A 337 22.31 -12.43 -22.70
CA LEU A 337 23.68 -12.12 -22.28
C LEU A 337 23.66 -10.85 -21.45
N PHE A 338 24.27 -10.88 -20.29
CA PHE A 338 24.41 -9.70 -19.43
C PHE A 338 25.81 -9.64 -18.80
N GLY A 339 26.25 -8.41 -18.56
CA GLY A 339 27.58 -8.15 -18.04
C GLY A 339 27.63 -8.23 -16.52
N ASN A 340 28.81 -8.51 -16.02
CA ASN A 340 29.21 -8.28 -14.64
C ASN A 340 30.62 -7.71 -14.62
N ALA A 341 31.08 -7.26 -13.48
CA ALA A 341 32.45 -6.79 -13.29
C ALA A 341 33.04 -7.35 -12.00
N GLU A 342 34.40 -7.40 -11.94
CA GLU A 342 35.19 -7.84 -10.80
C GLU A 342 34.74 -9.20 -10.25
N ASN A 343 34.66 -10.21 -11.12
CA ASN A 343 34.26 -11.58 -10.78
C ASN A 343 32.86 -11.66 -10.11
N GLY A 344 31.94 -10.77 -10.49
CA GLY A 344 30.57 -10.74 -9.95
C GLY A 344 30.40 -9.95 -8.66
N GLN A 345 31.39 -9.18 -8.24
CA GLN A 345 31.22 -8.26 -7.11
C GLN A 345 30.27 -7.11 -7.43
N TYR A 346 30.25 -6.67 -8.69
CA TYR A 346 29.25 -5.72 -9.19
C TYR A 346 28.09 -6.48 -9.82
N LEU A 347 26.99 -6.59 -9.10
CA LEU A 347 25.78 -7.25 -9.58
C LEU A 347 25.11 -6.43 -10.70
N ASN A 348 24.65 -7.13 -11.72
CA ASN A 348 23.82 -6.52 -12.75
C ASN A 348 22.36 -6.52 -12.30
N PRO A 349 21.72 -5.35 -12.10
CA PRO A 349 20.34 -5.28 -11.65
C PRO A 349 19.34 -5.99 -12.58
N TYR A 350 19.58 -5.94 -13.89
CA TYR A 350 18.76 -6.68 -14.85
C TYR A 350 18.85 -8.19 -14.63
N ALA A 351 20.07 -8.70 -14.46
CA ALA A 351 20.28 -10.12 -14.22
C ALA A 351 19.61 -10.60 -12.93
N GLU A 352 19.73 -9.82 -11.85
CA GLU A 352 19.05 -10.14 -10.57
C GLU A 352 17.52 -10.07 -10.69
N MET A 353 17.01 -9.14 -11.49
CA MET A 353 15.58 -9.01 -11.75
C MET A 353 15.01 -10.22 -12.51
N VAL A 354 15.74 -10.74 -13.52
CA VAL A 354 15.29 -11.88 -14.33
C VAL A 354 15.71 -13.25 -13.79
N ARG A 355 16.44 -13.27 -12.68
CA ARG A 355 16.94 -14.51 -12.07
C ARG A 355 15.84 -15.41 -11.50
N GLY A 356 14.78 -14.83 -11.01
CA GLY A 356 13.69 -15.55 -10.39
C GLY A 356 12.61 -14.63 -9.84
N TYR A 357 11.61 -15.22 -9.26
CA TYR A 357 10.50 -14.53 -8.61
C TYR A 357 10.11 -15.21 -7.31
N LYS A 358 9.37 -14.50 -6.48
CA LYS A 358 8.80 -14.99 -5.23
C LYS A 358 7.29 -14.92 -5.32
N GLU A 359 6.63 -15.99 -4.91
CA GLU A 359 5.19 -16.05 -4.69
C GLU A 359 4.89 -16.34 -3.23
N SER A 360 3.85 -15.73 -2.69
CA SER A 360 3.31 -16.05 -1.37
C SER A 360 1.80 -15.77 -1.34
N GLY A 361 1.08 -16.62 -0.68
CA GLY A 361 -0.35 -16.50 -0.47
C GLY A 361 -0.74 -16.99 0.92
#